data_3674207ef16073a25f98ef572432764e
#
_entry.id   3674207ef16073a25f98ef572432764e
#
_cell.length_a   1.000
_cell.length_b   1.000
_cell.length_c   1.000
_cell.angle_alpha   90.00
_cell.angle_beta   90.00
_cell.angle_gamma   90.00
#
_symmetry.space_group_name_H-M   'P 1'
#
loop_
_entity.id
_entity.type
_entity.pdbx_description
1 polymer ?
#
loop_
_entity_poly.entity_id
_entity_poly.type
_entity_poly.pdbx_seq_one_letter_code
_entity_poly.pdbx_strand_id
1 'polypeptide(L)'
;MPVNVPSGLPAIDILREESVFLMTKDRAAHQDIRPLKIAIVNLMPTKVATETQLLRLLSNTSLQVEASLISMAAHSSKNTTAEHMEAFYVDSPSIRKSGQRFDGLIVTGAPVETLPFDEVDYWDELVALFEWSKTHVYNTLFICWGANAGLWHFHGVEKHVLDKKLSGVYPLERYDNTNQLLIGLDDPFFMPQSRFTTVLPEDTEAAGLKVLAGSPQTGAVITVSPDHRQVFVTGHLEYDVDTLDKEYQRDVLAGLDTAVPVNYYPEDDPTQKPMVRWRTYAHQFFANWLNYYVYQETPYKLEEIG
;
A
#
# COMPACT_ATOMS: atom_id res chain seq x y z
N MET A 1 19.89 3.77 -1.16
CA MET A 1 20.06 4.04 -2.60
C MET A 1 18.67 4.31 -3.18
N PRO A 2 18.53 5.05 -4.28
CA PRO A 2 17.24 5.58 -4.73
C PRO A 2 16.39 4.59 -5.50
N VAL A 3 15.08 4.89 -5.59
CA VAL A 3 14.16 4.18 -6.49
C VAL A 3 14.49 4.54 -7.95
N ASN A 4 14.53 3.51 -8.79
CA ASN A 4 14.61 3.67 -10.23
C ASN A 4 13.21 3.84 -10.80
N VAL A 5 13.00 4.93 -11.51
CA VAL A 5 11.72 5.29 -12.10
C VAL A 5 11.86 5.55 -13.60
N PRO A 6 10.79 5.30 -14.41
CA PRO A 6 10.78 5.69 -15.82
C PRO A 6 11.00 7.19 -15.96
N SER A 7 11.81 7.60 -16.94
CA SER A 7 12.02 9.02 -17.26
C SER A 7 10.70 9.67 -17.65
N GLY A 8 10.43 10.87 -17.14
CA GLY A 8 9.20 11.63 -17.42
C GLY A 8 7.99 11.28 -16.56
N LEU A 9 8.10 10.38 -15.58
CA LEU A 9 7.03 10.14 -14.62
C LEU A 9 6.74 11.44 -13.84
N PRO A 10 5.49 11.96 -13.79
CA PRO A 10 5.17 13.21 -13.11
C PRO A 10 5.54 13.24 -11.62
N ALA A 11 5.47 12.11 -10.95
CA ALA A 11 5.91 11.98 -9.55
C ALA A 11 7.39 12.39 -9.34
N ILE A 12 8.24 12.33 -10.36
CA ILE A 12 9.67 12.69 -10.26
C ILE A 12 9.84 14.15 -9.86
N ASP A 13 9.10 15.06 -10.47
CA ASP A 13 9.27 16.50 -10.22
C ASP A 13 8.78 16.84 -8.82
N ILE A 14 7.66 16.28 -8.38
CA ILE A 14 7.13 16.43 -7.01
C ILE A 14 8.16 15.93 -5.98
N LEU A 15 8.69 14.73 -6.18
CA LEU A 15 9.63 14.11 -5.24
C LEU A 15 10.99 14.83 -5.21
N ARG A 16 11.42 15.44 -6.32
CA ARG A 16 12.62 16.29 -6.35
C ARG A 16 12.43 17.57 -5.55
N GLU A 17 11.26 18.22 -5.63
CA GLU A 17 10.94 19.39 -4.81
C GLU A 17 10.94 19.04 -3.31
N GLU A 18 10.57 17.83 -2.95
CA GLU A 18 10.64 17.31 -1.59
C GLU A 18 12.07 16.85 -1.16
N SER A 19 13.08 17.05 -2.00
CA SER A 19 14.46 16.58 -1.78
C SER A 19 14.60 15.06 -1.67
N VAL A 20 13.67 14.30 -2.24
CA VAL A 20 13.74 12.84 -2.33
C VAL A 20 14.69 12.45 -3.47
N PHE A 21 15.70 11.63 -3.17
CA PHE A 21 16.68 11.21 -4.17
C PHE A 21 16.14 10.06 -5.02
N LEU A 22 15.95 10.33 -6.31
CA LEU A 22 15.54 9.35 -7.31
C LEU A 22 16.69 9.06 -8.30
N MET A 23 16.70 7.86 -8.87
CA MET A 23 17.67 7.46 -9.88
C MET A 23 16.96 7.19 -11.22
N THR A 24 17.53 7.68 -12.31
CA THR A 24 17.09 7.29 -13.65
C THR A 24 17.61 5.90 -14.00
N LYS A 25 16.91 5.17 -14.87
CA LYS A 25 17.33 3.84 -15.34
C LYS A 25 18.75 3.87 -15.95
N ASP A 26 19.10 4.91 -16.69
CA ASP A 26 20.42 5.07 -17.30
C ASP A 26 21.53 5.16 -16.24
N ARG A 27 21.32 5.91 -15.17
CA ARG A 27 22.29 6.00 -14.07
C ARG A 27 22.41 4.68 -13.30
N ALA A 28 21.30 3.98 -13.11
CA ALA A 28 21.26 2.69 -12.44
C ALA A 28 22.03 1.61 -13.20
N ALA A 29 21.93 1.61 -14.53
CA ALA A 29 22.63 0.67 -15.41
C ALA A 29 24.17 0.73 -15.30
N HIS A 30 24.74 1.81 -14.75
CA HIS A 30 26.17 1.95 -14.51
C HIS A 30 26.63 1.41 -13.16
N GLN A 31 25.74 0.83 -12.36
CA GLN A 31 26.06 0.23 -11.08
C GLN A 31 25.89 -1.29 -11.16
N ASP A 32 26.91 -2.03 -10.74
CA ASP A 32 26.89 -3.50 -10.70
C ASP A 32 26.13 -3.99 -9.44
N ILE A 33 24.83 -3.69 -9.40
CA ILE A 33 23.93 -4.01 -8.29
C ILE A 33 22.63 -4.56 -8.88
N ARG A 34 22.15 -5.69 -8.38
CA ARG A 34 20.80 -6.16 -8.68
C ARG A 34 19.78 -5.33 -7.89
N PRO A 35 18.99 -4.46 -8.53
CA PRO A 35 17.92 -3.75 -7.85
C PRO A 35 16.82 -4.70 -7.41
N LEU A 36 16.14 -4.37 -6.32
CA LEU A 36 14.89 -5.02 -5.96
C LEU A 36 13.80 -4.61 -6.95
N LYS A 37 13.15 -5.57 -7.57
CA LYS A 37 12.03 -5.34 -8.49
C LYS A 37 10.73 -5.30 -7.69
N ILE A 38 10.14 -4.13 -7.57
CA ILE A 38 8.88 -3.94 -6.87
C ILE A 38 7.79 -3.58 -7.87
N ALA A 39 6.78 -4.43 -7.99
CA ALA A 39 5.57 -4.14 -8.75
C ALA A 39 4.56 -3.39 -7.87
N ILE A 40 3.80 -2.45 -8.45
CA ILE A 40 2.75 -1.69 -7.77
C ILE A 40 1.48 -1.80 -8.58
N VAL A 41 0.50 -2.55 -8.07
CA VAL A 41 -0.86 -2.57 -8.58
C VAL A 41 -1.61 -1.39 -8.01
N ASN A 42 -1.70 -0.33 -8.81
CA ASN A 42 -2.32 0.91 -8.38
C ASN A 42 -3.80 0.92 -8.76
N LEU A 43 -4.68 0.63 -7.80
CA LEU A 43 -6.15 0.60 -7.96
C LEU A 43 -6.79 1.95 -7.64
N MET A 44 -6.01 2.92 -7.12
CA MET A 44 -6.52 4.24 -6.76
C MET A 44 -6.89 5.06 -8.00
N PRO A 45 -7.94 5.89 -7.92
CA PRO A 45 -8.37 6.74 -9.04
C PRO A 45 -7.39 7.88 -9.34
N THR A 46 -6.65 8.36 -8.33
CA THR A 46 -5.65 9.44 -8.45
C THR A 46 -4.25 8.85 -8.56
N LYS A 47 -3.90 8.32 -9.75
CA LYS A 47 -2.67 7.56 -9.97
C LYS A 47 -1.41 8.30 -9.53
N VAL A 48 -1.20 9.53 -9.99
CA VAL A 48 0.01 10.33 -9.71
C VAL A 48 0.22 10.58 -8.22
N ALA A 49 -0.84 10.84 -7.47
CA ALA A 49 -0.74 11.02 -6.02
C ALA A 49 -0.26 9.72 -5.33
N THR A 50 -0.85 8.59 -5.66
CA THR A 50 -0.48 7.28 -5.10
C THR A 50 0.94 6.88 -5.51
N GLU A 51 1.33 7.12 -6.76
CA GLU A 51 2.70 6.93 -7.24
C GLU A 51 3.70 7.72 -6.39
N THR A 52 3.42 9.02 -6.19
CA THR A 52 4.27 9.91 -5.39
C THR A 52 4.40 9.41 -3.94
N GLN A 53 3.29 9.04 -3.33
CA GLN A 53 3.24 8.53 -1.95
C GLN A 53 4.07 7.25 -1.78
N LEU A 54 3.87 6.26 -2.63
CA LEU A 54 4.58 4.98 -2.54
C LEU A 54 6.05 5.11 -2.93
N LEU A 55 6.38 5.85 -3.99
CA LEU A 55 7.76 6.05 -4.41
C LEU A 55 8.58 6.81 -3.36
N ARG A 56 7.97 7.76 -2.62
CA ARG A 56 8.61 8.44 -1.49
C ARG A 56 9.02 7.44 -0.41
N LEU A 57 8.17 6.49 -0.06
CA LEU A 57 8.45 5.49 0.96
C LEU A 57 9.48 4.47 0.48
N LEU A 58 9.35 4.00 -0.76
CA LEU A 58 10.31 3.06 -1.36
C LEU A 58 11.70 3.67 -1.58
N SER A 59 11.82 5.00 -1.66
CA SER A 59 13.11 5.68 -1.80
C SER A 59 13.90 5.81 -0.50
N ASN A 60 13.25 5.63 0.66
CA ASN A 60 13.87 5.79 1.97
C ASN A 60 14.59 4.50 2.44
N THR A 61 15.46 3.97 1.60
CA THR A 61 16.27 2.78 1.89
C THR A 61 17.66 2.90 1.28
N SER A 62 18.62 2.15 1.80
CA SER A 62 19.94 1.99 1.17
C SER A 62 19.94 0.97 0.02
N LEU A 63 18.84 0.25 -0.19
CA LEU A 63 18.68 -0.70 -1.28
C LEU A 63 18.27 0.02 -2.57
N GLN A 64 18.71 -0.48 -3.71
CA GLN A 64 18.24 -0.01 -4.99
C GLN A 64 16.91 -0.69 -5.33
N VAL A 65 15.89 0.10 -5.64
CA VAL A 65 14.54 -0.40 -5.98
C VAL A 65 14.19 0.01 -7.41
N GLU A 66 13.72 -0.93 -8.22
CA GLU A 66 13.12 -0.70 -9.53
C GLU A 66 11.61 -0.89 -9.42
N ALA A 67 10.85 0.20 -9.60
CA ALA A 67 9.40 0.18 -9.52
C ALA A 67 8.76 -0.05 -10.89
N SER A 68 7.76 -0.94 -10.95
CA SER A 68 6.92 -1.20 -12.12
C SER A 68 5.45 -0.95 -11.78
N LEU A 69 4.76 -0.12 -12.55
CA LEU A 69 3.37 0.24 -12.30
C LEU A 69 2.44 -0.68 -13.10
N ILE A 70 1.46 -1.27 -12.43
CA ILE A 70 0.48 -2.20 -13.02
C ILE A 70 -0.93 -1.63 -12.90
N SER A 71 -1.71 -1.71 -13.98
CA SER A 71 -3.12 -1.34 -14.02
C SER A 71 -4.02 -2.54 -14.33
N MET A 72 -5.29 -2.45 -13.98
CA MET A 72 -6.31 -3.38 -14.42
C MET A 72 -6.79 -3.00 -15.82
N ALA A 73 -6.76 -3.95 -16.77
CA ALA A 73 -7.23 -3.73 -18.14
C ALA A 73 -8.76 -3.61 -18.19
N ALA A 74 -9.46 -4.32 -17.31
CA ALA A 74 -10.92 -4.28 -17.19
C ALA A 74 -11.46 -2.94 -16.68
N HIS A 75 -10.62 -2.06 -16.14
CA HIS A 75 -11.02 -0.80 -15.53
C HIS A 75 -10.28 0.40 -16.15
N SER A 76 -11.03 1.36 -16.71
CA SER A 76 -10.44 2.61 -17.21
C SER A 76 -10.34 3.67 -16.10
N SER A 77 -9.16 4.26 -15.94
CA SER A 77 -8.97 5.37 -15.01
C SER A 77 -9.72 6.63 -15.49
N LYS A 78 -10.59 7.18 -14.63
CA LYS A 78 -11.37 8.40 -14.95
C LYS A 78 -10.58 9.69 -14.65
N ASN A 79 -9.60 9.63 -13.77
CA ASN A 79 -8.89 10.79 -13.23
C ASN A 79 -7.42 10.86 -13.67
N THR A 80 -7.02 10.00 -14.62
CA THR A 80 -5.66 9.95 -15.16
C THR A 80 -5.74 9.88 -16.69
N THR A 81 -4.90 10.63 -17.39
CA THR A 81 -4.92 10.67 -18.84
C THR A 81 -4.50 9.34 -19.46
N ALA A 82 -5.02 9.02 -20.64
CA ALA A 82 -4.61 7.82 -21.39
C ALA A 82 -3.11 7.83 -21.70
N GLU A 83 -2.55 8.99 -22.05
CA GLU A 83 -1.11 9.17 -22.32
C GLU A 83 -0.25 8.78 -21.11
N HIS A 84 -0.65 9.15 -19.89
CA HIS A 84 0.05 8.75 -18.67
C HIS A 84 -0.02 7.23 -18.48
N MET A 85 -1.20 6.64 -18.67
CA MET A 85 -1.38 5.19 -18.53
C MET A 85 -0.54 4.42 -19.55
N GLU A 86 -0.56 4.81 -20.82
CA GLU A 86 0.22 4.18 -21.89
C GLU A 86 1.73 4.33 -21.68
N ALA A 87 2.18 5.47 -21.16
CA ALA A 87 3.61 5.75 -20.97
C ALA A 87 4.23 5.02 -19.78
N PHE A 88 3.48 4.78 -18.71
CA PHE A 88 4.05 4.35 -17.41
C PHE A 88 3.48 3.07 -16.85
N TYR A 89 2.32 2.61 -17.32
CA TYR A 89 1.66 1.42 -16.81
C TYR A 89 1.74 0.23 -17.77
N VAL A 90 1.85 -0.95 -17.19
CA VAL A 90 1.64 -2.23 -17.88
C VAL A 90 0.32 -2.81 -17.39
N ASP A 91 -0.52 -3.28 -18.28
CA ASP A 91 -1.76 -3.95 -17.88
C ASP A 91 -1.50 -5.33 -17.24
N SER A 92 -2.39 -5.73 -16.34
CA SER A 92 -2.28 -7.00 -15.60
C SER A 92 -2.20 -8.23 -16.53
N PRO A 93 -2.99 -8.37 -17.62
CA PRO A 93 -2.83 -9.47 -18.56
C PRO A 93 -1.43 -9.53 -19.21
N SER A 94 -0.86 -8.38 -19.57
CA SER A 94 0.47 -8.30 -20.20
C SER A 94 1.57 -8.71 -19.24
N ILE A 95 1.55 -8.21 -17.99
CA ILE A 95 2.56 -8.57 -16.98
C ILE A 95 2.51 -10.07 -16.66
N ARG A 96 1.32 -10.66 -16.53
CA ARG A 96 1.16 -12.09 -16.27
C ARG A 96 1.69 -12.98 -17.39
N LYS A 97 1.64 -12.51 -18.64
CA LYS A 97 2.17 -13.22 -19.82
C LYS A 97 3.67 -13.00 -20.05
N SER A 98 4.25 -11.96 -19.45
CA SER A 98 5.66 -11.58 -19.71
C SER A 98 6.69 -12.54 -19.13
N GLY A 99 6.29 -13.40 -18.18
CA GLY A 99 7.21 -14.24 -17.40
C GLY A 99 8.09 -13.46 -16.43
N GLN A 100 7.87 -12.16 -16.25
CA GLN A 100 8.61 -11.35 -15.29
C GLN A 100 8.32 -11.81 -13.87
N ARG A 101 9.32 -11.70 -13.01
CA ARG A 101 9.24 -12.01 -11.58
C ARG A 101 9.70 -10.81 -10.77
N PHE A 102 9.17 -10.68 -9.56
CA PHE A 102 9.39 -9.54 -8.67
C PHE A 102 9.80 -9.99 -7.27
N ASP A 103 10.65 -9.19 -6.65
CA ASP A 103 10.98 -9.36 -5.24
C ASP A 103 9.79 -9.02 -4.35
N GLY A 104 9.06 -7.96 -4.71
CA GLY A 104 7.87 -7.54 -3.98
C GLY A 104 6.76 -7.02 -4.88
N LEU A 105 5.52 -7.10 -4.36
CA LEU A 105 4.32 -6.54 -4.96
C LEU A 105 3.62 -5.67 -3.92
N ILE A 106 3.16 -4.48 -4.32
CA ILE A 106 2.25 -3.66 -3.52
C ILE A 106 0.90 -3.63 -4.23
N VAL A 107 -0.17 -3.97 -3.52
CA VAL A 107 -1.55 -3.83 -3.99
C VAL A 107 -2.21 -2.70 -3.20
N THR A 108 -2.60 -1.62 -3.85
CA THR A 108 -3.15 -0.44 -3.19
C THR A 108 -4.62 -0.61 -2.79
N GLY A 109 -5.13 0.35 -2.02
CA GLY A 109 -6.55 0.52 -1.81
C GLY A 109 -7.32 0.87 -3.09
N ALA A 110 -8.65 0.82 -2.99
CA ALA A 110 -9.59 1.25 -4.01
C ALA A 110 -10.88 1.77 -3.35
N PRO A 111 -11.57 2.77 -3.92
CA PRO A 111 -12.78 3.35 -3.33
C PRO A 111 -14.04 2.51 -3.62
N VAL A 112 -13.96 1.21 -3.41
CA VAL A 112 -15.03 0.22 -3.67
C VAL A 112 -15.27 -0.68 -2.44
N GLU A 113 -14.89 -0.23 -1.27
CA GLU A 113 -14.83 -1.03 -0.05
C GLU A 113 -16.20 -1.51 0.47
N THR A 114 -17.27 -0.79 0.15
CA THR A 114 -18.66 -1.16 0.53
C THR A 114 -19.30 -2.15 -0.42
N LEU A 115 -18.74 -2.36 -1.61
CA LEU A 115 -19.24 -3.34 -2.57
C LEU A 115 -18.85 -4.76 -2.16
N PRO A 116 -19.68 -5.77 -2.42
CA PRO A 116 -19.25 -7.16 -2.50
C PRO A 116 -18.07 -7.30 -3.46
N PHE A 117 -17.16 -8.24 -3.21
CA PHE A 117 -15.96 -8.37 -4.05
C PHE A 117 -16.31 -8.77 -5.49
N ASP A 118 -17.28 -9.63 -5.68
CA ASP A 118 -17.76 -10.10 -6.98
C ASP A 118 -18.54 -9.05 -7.80
N GLU A 119 -18.95 -7.94 -7.18
CA GLU A 119 -19.53 -6.78 -7.86
C GLU A 119 -18.50 -5.76 -8.35
N VAL A 120 -17.21 -5.95 -8.04
CA VAL A 120 -16.12 -5.09 -8.51
C VAL A 120 -15.75 -5.46 -9.95
N ASP A 121 -15.84 -4.51 -10.88
CA ASP A 121 -15.71 -4.72 -12.34
C ASP A 121 -14.40 -5.38 -12.79
N TYR A 122 -13.34 -5.28 -12.01
CA TYR A 122 -12.03 -5.90 -12.27
C TYR A 122 -11.72 -7.07 -11.32
N TRP A 123 -12.70 -7.60 -10.59
CA TRP A 123 -12.43 -8.64 -9.57
C TRP A 123 -11.77 -9.89 -10.14
N ASP A 124 -12.31 -10.46 -11.20
CA ASP A 124 -11.76 -11.67 -11.82
C ASP A 124 -10.31 -11.47 -12.31
N GLU A 125 -10.02 -10.28 -12.85
CA GLU A 125 -8.68 -9.93 -13.28
C GLU A 125 -7.72 -9.79 -12.09
N LEU A 126 -8.18 -9.20 -10.99
CA LEU A 126 -7.41 -9.07 -9.75
C LEU A 126 -7.12 -10.43 -9.12
N VAL A 127 -8.11 -11.30 -9.06
CA VAL A 127 -7.95 -12.71 -8.61
C VAL A 127 -6.90 -13.42 -9.45
N ALA A 128 -6.97 -13.30 -10.77
CA ALA A 128 -5.98 -13.89 -11.65
C ALA A 128 -4.56 -13.35 -11.43
N LEU A 129 -4.44 -12.07 -11.04
CA LEU A 129 -3.16 -11.48 -10.64
C LEU A 129 -2.70 -11.98 -9.27
N PHE A 130 -3.60 -12.16 -8.32
CA PHE A 130 -3.30 -12.76 -7.01
C PHE A 130 -2.77 -14.18 -7.15
N GLU A 131 -3.42 -15.01 -7.97
CA GLU A 131 -2.93 -16.37 -8.24
C GLU A 131 -1.56 -16.39 -8.92
N TRP A 132 -1.34 -15.51 -9.90
CA TRP A 132 -0.05 -15.32 -10.55
C TRP A 132 1.03 -14.91 -9.55
N SER A 133 0.71 -14.05 -8.58
CA SER A 133 1.68 -13.55 -7.60
C SER A 133 2.28 -14.66 -6.74
N LYS A 134 1.57 -15.76 -6.47
CA LYS A 134 2.06 -16.89 -5.66
C LYS A 134 3.38 -17.47 -6.18
N THR A 135 3.59 -17.43 -7.49
CA THR A 135 4.75 -18.04 -8.15
C THR A 135 5.70 -17.05 -8.80
N HIS A 136 5.30 -15.78 -8.94
CA HIS A 136 6.06 -14.74 -9.63
C HIS A 136 6.51 -13.59 -8.73
N VAL A 137 6.02 -13.55 -7.50
CA VAL A 137 6.35 -12.52 -6.52
C VAL A 137 6.78 -13.20 -5.23
N TYR A 138 7.86 -12.72 -4.61
CA TYR A 138 8.28 -13.29 -3.34
C TYR A 138 7.39 -12.81 -2.19
N ASN A 139 7.25 -11.50 -2.00
CA ASN A 139 6.43 -10.94 -0.91
C ASN A 139 5.41 -9.94 -1.44
N THR A 140 4.18 -9.99 -0.93
CA THR A 140 3.12 -9.05 -1.30
C THR A 140 2.65 -8.23 -0.10
N LEU A 141 2.69 -6.91 -0.23
CA LEU A 141 2.12 -5.93 0.69
C LEU A 141 0.78 -5.44 0.14
N PHE A 142 -0.28 -5.73 0.86
CA PHE A 142 -1.64 -5.30 0.56
C PHE A 142 -2.03 -4.11 1.44
N ILE A 143 -2.62 -3.06 0.85
CA ILE A 143 -2.97 -1.82 1.56
C ILE A 143 -4.49 -1.56 1.45
N CYS A 144 -5.13 -1.23 2.56
CA CYS A 144 -6.52 -0.82 2.70
C CYS A 144 -7.49 -1.83 2.05
N TRP A 145 -8.26 -1.43 1.02
CA TRP A 145 -9.14 -2.34 0.31
C TRP A 145 -8.38 -3.51 -0.34
N GLY A 146 -7.17 -3.28 -0.83
CA GLY A 146 -6.31 -4.35 -1.31
C GLY A 146 -6.01 -5.40 -0.23
N ALA A 147 -5.86 -4.96 1.04
CA ALA A 147 -5.70 -5.87 2.17
C ALA A 147 -6.98 -6.70 2.40
N ASN A 148 -8.15 -6.07 2.38
CA ASN A 148 -9.43 -6.80 2.49
C ASN A 148 -9.60 -7.81 1.35
N ALA A 149 -9.28 -7.41 0.11
CA ALA A 149 -9.37 -8.29 -1.06
C ALA A 149 -8.42 -9.49 -0.96
N GLY A 150 -7.18 -9.26 -0.53
CA GLY A 150 -6.21 -10.33 -0.32
C GLY A 150 -6.58 -11.26 0.84
N LEU A 151 -7.01 -10.72 1.97
CA LEU A 151 -7.48 -11.49 3.14
C LEU A 151 -8.66 -12.38 2.76
N TRP A 152 -9.63 -11.85 2.03
CA TRP A 152 -10.76 -12.63 1.54
C TRP A 152 -10.33 -13.73 0.56
N HIS A 153 -9.57 -13.37 -0.48
CA HIS A 153 -9.21 -14.31 -1.54
C HIS A 153 -8.33 -15.46 -1.06
N PHE A 154 -7.29 -15.17 -0.26
CA PHE A 154 -6.31 -16.17 0.15
C PHE A 154 -6.70 -16.92 1.43
N HIS A 155 -7.46 -16.30 2.32
CA HIS A 155 -7.68 -16.80 3.68
C HIS A 155 -9.15 -16.87 4.08
N GLY A 156 -10.09 -16.41 3.25
CA GLY A 156 -11.51 -16.41 3.55
C GLY A 156 -11.92 -15.47 4.70
N VAL A 157 -11.05 -14.51 5.05
CA VAL A 157 -11.35 -13.53 6.11
C VAL A 157 -12.25 -12.45 5.57
N GLU A 158 -13.42 -12.29 6.17
CA GLU A 158 -14.43 -11.32 5.76
C GLU A 158 -14.11 -9.90 6.28
N LYS A 159 -14.55 -8.91 5.51
CA LYS A 159 -14.60 -7.52 5.97
C LYS A 159 -15.95 -7.24 6.62
N HIS A 160 -15.96 -6.52 7.73
CA HIS A 160 -17.16 -6.09 8.42
C HIS A 160 -17.43 -4.62 8.12
N VAL A 161 -18.66 -4.29 7.71
CA VAL A 161 -19.06 -2.90 7.43
C VAL A 161 -19.28 -2.17 8.77
N LEU A 162 -18.72 -0.98 8.88
CA LEU A 162 -18.86 -0.09 10.03
C LEU A 162 -20.09 0.81 9.86
N ASP A 163 -20.76 1.13 10.96
CA ASP A 163 -21.88 2.08 10.98
C ASP A 163 -21.46 3.50 10.56
N LYS A 164 -20.19 3.87 10.82
CA LYS A 164 -19.60 5.16 10.49
C LYS A 164 -18.20 4.97 9.91
N LYS A 165 -17.81 5.90 9.03
CA LYS A 165 -16.45 5.95 8.48
C LYS A 165 -15.42 6.09 9.61
N LEU A 166 -14.46 5.19 9.65
CA LEU A 166 -13.27 5.32 10.47
C LEU A 166 -12.31 6.25 9.75
N SER A 167 -12.26 7.51 10.18
CA SER A 167 -11.42 8.56 9.58
C SER A 167 -10.59 9.26 10.65
N GLY A 168 -9.27 9.33 10.45
CA GLY A 168 -8.36 9.99 11.39
C GLY A 168 -7.03 9.28 11.54
N VAL A 169 -6.26 9.66 12.57
CA VAL A 169 -4.95 9.11 12.90
C VAL A 169 -5.03 8.39 14.24
N TYR A 170 -5.03 7.07 14.19
CA TYR A 170 -5.29 6.23 15.35
C TYR A 170 -4.00 5.68 15.94
N PRO A 171 -3.89 5.62 17.28
CA PRO A 171 -2.85 4.88 17.97
C PRO A 171 -3.08 3.37 17.78
N LEU A 172 -2.02 2.65 17.47
CA LEU A 172 -2.01 1.20 17.33
C LEU A 172 -1.08 0.58 18.34
N GLU A 173 -1.54 -0.44 19.04
CA GLU A 173 -0.75 -1.25 19.94
C GLU A 173 -0.01 -2.34 19.16
N ARG A 174 1.19 -2.67 19.60
CA ARG A 174 1.99 -3.76 19.05
C ARG A 174 1.67 -5.05 19.78
N TYR A 175 1.10 -6.03 19.09
CA TYR A 175 0.78 -7.34 19.65
C TYR A 175 1.95 -8.33 19.57
N ASP A 176 2.92 -8.06 18.66
CA ASP A 176 4.16 -8.82 18.57
C ASP A 176 5.38 -7.89 18.55
N ASN A 177 6.06 -7.78 19.70
CA ASN A 177 7.23 -6.94 19.86
C ASN A 177 8.51 -7.53 19.22
N THR A 178 8.46 -8.76 18.72
CA THR A 178 9.61 -9.46 18.12
C THR A 178 9.57 -9.45 16.61
N ASN A 179 8.44 -9.11 15.99
CA ASN A 179 8.30 -9.13 14.55
C ASN A 179 9.12 -8.03 13.88
N GLN A 180 9.85 -8.40 12.85
CA GLN A 180 10.79 -7.53 12.14
C GLN A 180 10.12 -6.34 11.44
N LEU A 181 8.84 -6.44 11.03
CA LEU A 181 8.11 -5.29 10.46
C LEU A 181 7.95 -4.13 11.44
N LEU A 182 7.88 -4.44 12.74
CA LEU A 182 7.62 -3.45 13.79
C LEU A 182 8.88 -2.95 14.50
N ILE A 183 10.07 -3.37 14.08
CA ILE A 183 11.35 -2.90 14.65
C ILE A 183 11.47 -1.38 14.47
N GLY A 184 11.73 -0.67 15.58
CA GLY A 184 11.91 0.78 15.60
C GLY A 184 10.61 1.59 15.58
N LEU A 185 9.43 0.94 15.59
CA LEU A 185 8.17 1.63 15.84
C LEU A 185 7.95 1.77 17.36
N ASP A 186 7.36 2.88 17.78
CA ASP A 186 6.93 3.10 19.16
C ASP A 186 5.76 2.17 19.55
N ASP A 187 5.39 2.16 20.81
CA ASP A 187 4.20 1.48 21.32
C ASP A 187 3.46 2.41 22.31
N PRO A 188 2.33 3.02 21.91
CA PRO A 188 1.67 2.90 20.60
C PRO A 188 2.37 3.73 19.49
N PHE A 189 2.17 3.32 18.24
CA PHE A 189 2.50 4.11 17.06
C PHE A 189 1.23 4.58 16.33
N PHE A 190 1.34 5.57 15.46
CA PHE A 190 0.18 6.19 14.83
C PHE A 190 0.07 5.85 13.35
N MET A 191 -1.17 5.57 12.90
CA MET A 191 -1.46 5.28 11.49
C MET A 191 -2.77 5.91 11.03
N PRO A 192 -2.80 6.58 9.86
CA PRO A 192 -4.04 7.05 9.25
C PRO A 192 -4.99 5.91 8.91
N GLN A 193 -6.27 6.15 9.13
CA GLN A 193 -7.37 5.29 8.74
C GLN A 193 -8.39 6.11 7.94
N SER A 194 -8.92 5.55 6.85
CA SER A 194 -10.01 6.13 6.05
C SER A 194 -10.78 5.00 5.39
N ARG A 195 -11.76 4.44 6.10
CA ARG A 195 -12.49 3.26 5.63
C ARG A 195 -13.85 3.09 6.29
N PHE A 196 -14.77 2.43 5.58
CA PHE A 196 -16.08 2.00 6.07
C PHE A 196 -16.10 0.51 6.47
N THR A 197 -14.96 -0.17 6.43
CA THR A 197 -14.87 -1.58 6.78
C THR A 197 -13.76 -1.83 7.79
N THR A 198 -13.87 -2.93 8.52
CA THR A 198 -12.84 -3.41 9.44
C THR A 198 -12.64 -4.92 9.29
N VAL A 199 -11.54 -5.41 9.80
CA VAL A 199 -11.23 -6.84 9.94
C VAL A 199 -11.08 -7.14 11.43
N LEU A 200 -11.74 -8.16 11.91
CA LEU A 200 -11.69 -8.53 13.31
C LEU A 200 -10.43 -9.39 13.59
N PRO A 201 -9.73 -9.15 14.71
CA PRO A 201 -8.57 -9.96 15.07
C PRO A 201 -8.91 -11.45 15.20
N GLU A 202 -10.05 -11.79 15.79
CA GLU A 202 -10.52 -13.16 15.97
C GLU A 202 -10.75 -13.91 14.65
N ASP A 203 -11.31 -13.27 13.63
CA ASP A 203 -11.52 -13.88 12.32
C ASP A 203 -10.18 -14.12 11.61
N THR A 204 -9.26 -13.17 11.77
CA THR A 204 -7.91 -13.22 11.21
C THR A 204 -7.09 -14.36 11.81
N GLU A 205 -7.12 -14.47 13.16
CA GLU A 205 -6.42 -15.53 13.88
C GLU A 205 -7.03 -16.91 13.63
N ALA A 206 -8.37 -16.99 13.53
CA ALA A 206 -9.07 -18.24 13.17
C ALA A 206 -8.69 -18.74 11.77
N ALA A 207 -8.34 -17.83 10.85
CA ALA A 207 -7.80 -18.16 9.53
C ALA A 207 -6.31 -18.54 9.54
N GLY A 208 -5.67 -18.61 10.70
CA GLY A 208 -4.26 -18.97 10.86
C GLY A 208 -3.26 -17.85 10.56
N LEU A 209 -3.73 -16.63 10.43
CA LEU A 209 -2.89 -15.45 10.24
C LEU A 209 -2.45 -14.88 11.60
N LYS A 210 -1.40 -14.06 11.60
CA LYS A 210 -0.92 -13.39 12.80
C LYS A 210 -1.19 -11.90 12.75
N VAL A 211 -1.98 -11.40 13.70
CA VAL A 211 -2.18 -9.96 13.89
C VAL A 211 -0.97 -9.37 14.63
N LEU A 212 -0.28 -8.42 14.01
CA LEU A 212 0.91 -7.78 14.56
C LEU A 212 0.59 -6.48 15.29
N ALA A 213 -0.39 -5.72 14.81
CA ALA A 213 -0.80 -4.45 15.41
C ALA A 213 -2.25 -4.13 15.10
N GLY A 214 -2.88 -3.40 16.04
CA GLY A 214 -4.26 -2.96 15.94
C GLY A 214 -4.68 -2.18 17.17
N SER A 215 -5.97 -1.96 17.33
CA SER A 215 -6.59 -1.42 18.55
C SER A 215 -8.06 -1.82 18.64
N PRO A 216 -8.71 -1.67 19.79
CA PRO A 216 -10.16 -1.93 19.90
C PRO A 216 -11.02 -1.10 18.94
N GLN A 217 -10.54 0.10 18.55
CA GLN A 217 -11.26 0.97 17.62
C GLN A 217 -11.03 0.59 16.15
N THR A 218 -9.86 0.07 15.83
CA THR A 218 -9.43 -0.15 14.43
C THR A 218 -9.50 -1.61 14.01
N GLY A 219 -9.67 -2.55 14.94
CA GLY A 219 -9.53 -3.98 14.66
C GLY A 219 -8.10 -4.38 14.29
N ALA A 220 -7.95 -5.44 13.50
CA ALA A 220 -6.67 -5.89 12.97
C ALA A 220 -6.18 -4.92 11.87
N VAL A 221 -5.02 -4.28 12.10
CA VAL A 221 -4.49 -3.29 11.16
C VAL A 221 -3.28 -3.79 10.41
N ILE A 222 -2.34 -4.45 11.08
CA ILE A 222 -1.20 -5.11 10.43
C ILE A 222 -1.29 -6.60 10.73
N THR A 223 -1.36 -7.38 9.66
CA THR A 223 -1.48 -8.85 9.71
C THR A 223 -0.48 -9.49 8.74
N VAL A 224 0.03 -10.66 9.07
CA VAL A 224 0.95 -11.41 8.20
C VAL A 224 0.53 -12.87 8.07
N SER A 225 0.81 -13.46 6.93
CA SER A 225 0.71 -14.90 6.71
C SER A 225 1.78 -15.67 7.49
N PRO A 226 1.54 -16.97 7.81
CA PRO A 226 2.50 -17.78 8.58
C PRO A 226 3.86 -17.93 7.90
N ASP A 227 3.90 -17.93 6.58
CA ASP A 227 5.11 -17.99 5.77
C ASP A 227 5.78 -16.64 5.53
N HIS A 228 5.21 -15.57 6.09
CA HIS A 228 5.64 -14.18 5.94
C HIS A 228 5.64 -13.64 4.50
N ARG A 229 5.04 -14.35 3.54
CA ARG A 229 4.99 -13.93 2.13
C ARG A 229 3.89 -12.91 1.83
N GLN A 230 2.93 -12.75 2.73
CA GLN A 230 1.82 -11.80 2.59
C GLN A 230 1.74 -10.90 3.82
N VAL A 231 1.68 -9.61 3.58
CA VAL A 231 1.53 -8.56 4.59
C VAL A 231 0.28 -7.76 4.27
N PHE A 232 -0.64 -7.66 5.22
CA PHE A 232 -1.92 -6.95 5.06
C PHE A 232 -1.94 -5.76 6.00
N VAL A 233 -2.17 -4.56 5.47
CA VAL A 233 -2.26 -3.30 6.21
C VAL A 233 -3.58 -2.63 5.86
N THR A 234 -4.54 -2.60 6.78
CA THR A 234 -5.87 -2.01 6.54
C THR A 234 -5.89 -0.49 6.67
N GLY A 235 -4.82 0.13 7.18
CA GLY A 235 -4.62 1.58 7.27
C GLY A 235 -3.74 2.12 6.14
N HIS A 236 -3.34 3.39 6.27
CA HIS A 236 -2.67 4.17 5.22
C HIS A 236 -1.40 4.84 5.71
N LEU A 237 -0.28 4.12 5.73
CA LEU A 237 1.03 4.71 6.04
C LEU A 237 1.54 5.63 4.93
N GLU A 238 1.07 5.43 3.68
CA GLU A 238 1.50 6.17 2.50
C GLU A 238 0.92 7.58 2.40
N TYR A 239 -0.13 7.91 3.15
CA TYR A 239 -0.87 9.16 3.03
C TYR A 239 0.00 10.40 3.23
N ASP A 240 -0.23 11.41 2.37
CA ASP A 240 0.27 12.76 2.53
C ASP A 240 -0.42 13.49 3.68
N VAL A 241 0.21 14.60 4.11
CA VAL A 241 -0.31 15.40 5.22
C VAL A 241 -1.74 15.87 5.00
N ASP A 242 -2.13 16.14 3.76
CA ASP A 242 -3.41 16.72 3.37
C ASP A 242 -4.42 15.71 2.79
N THR A 243 -4.07 14.40 2.76
CA THR A 243 -4.94 13.40 2.14
C THR A 243 -6.27 13.26 2.86
N LEU A 244 -6.25 13.11 4.19
CA LEU A 244 -7.48 13.05 4.99
C LEU A 244 -8.27 14.35 4.96
N ASP A 245 -7.61 15.52 4.89
CA ASP A 245 -8.27 16.81 4.73
C ASP A 245 -9.03 16.88 3.40
N LYS A 246 -8.37 16.52 2.29
CA LYS A 246 -9.00 16.46 0.96
C LYS A 246 -10.20 15.54 0.92
N GLU A 247 -10.11 14.38 1.56
CA GLU A 247 -11.22 13.44 1.66
C GLU A 247 -12.36 14.01 2.50
N TYR A 248 -12.06 14.61 3.65
CA TYR A 248 -13.03 15.23 4.53
C TYR A 248 -13.77 16.39 3.82
N GLN A 249 -13.03 17.31 3.19
CA GLN A 249 -13.60 18.44 2.46
C GLN A 249 -14.47 17.96 1.28
N ARG A 250 -14.03 16.96 0.54
CA ARG A 250 -14.83 16.34 -0.55
C ARG A 250 -16.15 15.80 -0.02
N ASP A 251 -16.12 15.06 1.09
CA ASP A 251 -17.29 14.42 1.68
C ASP A 251 -18.27 15.47 2.24
N VAL A 252 -17.77 16.55 2.88
CA VAL A 252 -18.56 17.70 3.34
C VAL A 252 -19.22 18.42 2.15
N LEU A 253 -18.46 18.71 1.08
CA LEU A 253 -18.99 19.35 -0.13
C LEU A 253 -20.05 18.50 -0.84
N ALA A 254 -19.94 17.19 -0.75
CA ALA A 254 -20.94 16.26 -1.27
C ALA A 254 -22.20 16.16 -0.36
N GLY A 255 -22.23 16.85 0.78
CA GLY A 255 -23.35 16.81 1.72
C GLY A 255 -23.46 15.49 2.49
N LEU A 256 -22.38 14.73 2.60
CA LEU A 256 -22.35 13.50 3.37
C LEU A 256 -22.23 13.80 4.87
N ASP A 257 -22.87 12.98 5.70
CA ASP A 257 -22.69 13.02 7.16
C ASP A 257 -21.30 12.45 7.51
N THR A 258 -20.29 13.32 7.48
CA THR A 258 -18.90 12.95 7.73
C THR A 258 -18.36 13.64 8.99
N ALA A 259 -17.76 12.86 9.88
CA ALA A 259 -17.12 13.39 11.07
C ALA A 259 -15.74 13.99 10.73
N VAL A 260 -15.32 14.97 11.54
CA VAL A 260 -13.94 15.49 11.48
C VAL A 260 -12.96 14.32 11.75
N PRO A 261 -11.89 14.16 10.94
CA PRO A 261 -10.90 13.12 11.16
C PRO A 261 -10.26 13.20 12.55
N VAL A 262 -10.36 12.11 13.32
CA VAL A 262 -9.92 12.04 14.73
C VAL A 262 -8.40 12.17 14.83
N ASN A 263 -7.90 12.95 15.81
CA ASN A 263 -6.46 13.15 16.08
C ASN A 263 -5.64 13.68 14.88
N TYR A 264 -6.30 14.28 13.91
CA TYR A 264 -5.66 14.75 12.69
C TYR A 264 -5.43 16.27 12.69
N TYR A 265 -6.39 17.04 13.14
CA TYR A 265 -6.21 18.47 13.37
C TYR A 265 -5.89 18.75 14.86
N PRO A 266 -5.19 19.86 15.18
CA PRO A 266 -5.08 20.32 16.55
C PRO A 266 -6.48 20.50 17.16
N GLU A 267 -6.72 19.89 18.32
CA GLU A 267 -8.02 19.96 19.03
C GLU A 267 -9.23 19.53 18.17
N ASP A 268 -8.99 18.69 17.15
CA ASP A 268 -9.97 18.29 16.13
C ASP A 268 -10.67 19.48 15.41
N ASP A 269 -10.02 20.63 15.34
CA ASP A 269 -10.50 21.84 14.65
C ASP A 269 -10.08 21.82 13.16
N PRO A 270 -11.01 21.60 12.21
CA PRO A 270 -10.71 21.50 10.78
C PRO A 270 -10.31 22.84 10.13
N THR A 271 -10.33 23.96 10.85
CA THR A 271 -9.81 25.23 10.38
C THR A 271 -8.29 25.38 10.57
N GLN A 272 -7.69 24.47 11.34
CA GLN A 272 -6.26 24.42 11.61
C GLN A 272 -5.52 23.51 10.63
N LYS A 273 -4.19 23.68 10.55
CA LYS A 273 -3.37 22.83 9.69
C LYS A 273 -3.26 21.39 10.27
N PRO A 274 -3.36 20.36 9.44
CA PRO A 274 -3.21 18.99 9.88
C PRO A 274 -1.86 18.71 10.58
N MET A 275 -1.88 17.81 11.57
CA MET A 275 -0.69 17.32 12.25
C MET A 275 -0.20 16.02 11.61
N VAL A 276 1.08 15.93 11.28
CA VAL A 276 1.69 14.70 10.78
C VAL A 276 2.31 13.92 11.94
N ARG A 277 1.74 12.75 12.26
CA ARG A 277 2.19 11.89 13.36
C ARG A 277 2.60 10.47 12.91
N TRP A 278 2.55 10.17 11.61
CA TRP A 278 2.78 8.82 11.07
C TRP A 278 3.97 8.71 10.12
N ARG A 279 4.53 9.82 9.63
CA ARG A 279 5.56 9.82 8.59
C ARG A 279 6.80 8.99 8.97
N THR A 280 7.30 9.13 10.18
CA THR A 280 8.46 8.38 10.65
C THR A 280 8.15 6.88 10.73
N TYR A 281 6.98 6.52 11.22
CA TYR A 281 6.53 5.13 11.28
C TYR A 281 6.35 4.53 9.87
N ALA A 282 5.82 5.32 8.93
CA ALA A 282 5.69 4.92 7.54
C ALA A 282 7.06 4.59 6.92
N HIS A 283 8.02 5.48 7.05
CA HIS A 283 9.39 5.25 6.55
C HIS A 283 10.03 4.03 7.20
N GLN A 284 9.89 3.86 8.52
CA GLN A 284 10.46 2.72 9.23
C GLN A 284 9.81 1.41 8.80
N PHE A 285 8.46 1.37 8.70
CA PHE A 285 7.73 0.19 8.27
C PHE A 285 8.12 -0.26 6.86
N PHE A 286 8.17 0.65 5.90
CA PHE A 286 8.55 0.33 4.52
C PHE A 286 10.03 -0.07 4.42
N ALA A 287 10.92 0.55 5.19
CA ALA A 287 12.31 0.14 5.26
C ALA A 287 12.46 -1.28 5.85
N ASN A 288 11.70 -1.61 6.90
CA ASN A 288 11.66 -2.94 7.48
C ASN A 288 11.10 -3.98 6.48
N TRP A 289 9.99 -3.66 5.80
CA TRP A 289 9.41 -4.52 4.78
C TRP A 289 10.41 -4.82 3.66
N LEU A 290 11.03 -3.78 3.07
CA LEU A 290 12.02 -3.93 2.02
C LEU A 290 13.24 -4.73 2.48
N ASN A 291 13.72 -4.53 3.71
CA ASN A 291 14.89 -5.20 4.21
C ASN A 291 14.61 -6.64 4.63
N TYR A 292 13.63 -6.85 5.52
CA TYR A 292 13.45 -8.14 6.20
C TYR A 292 12.48 -9.08 5.51
N TYR A 293 11.51 -8.57 4.74
CA TYR A 293 10.48 -9.38 4.08
C TYR A 293 10.72 -9.54 2.58
N VAL A 294 11.50 -8.61 2.00
CA VAL A 294 11.83 -8.66 0.57
C VAL A 294 13.30 -9.02 0.37
N TYR A 295 14.23 -8.13 0.72
CA TYR A 295 15.65 -8.26 0.34
C TYR A 295 16.33 -9.49 0.92
N GLN A 296 16.15 -9.78 2.20
CA GLN A 296 16.84 -10.87 2.86
C GLN A 296 16.25 -12.25 2.57
N GLU A 297 14.99 -12.30 2.18
CA GLU A 297 14.24 -13.54 1.99
C GLU A 297 14.11 -13.94 0.52
N THR A 298 14.14 -12.96 -0.42
CA THR A 298 14.00 -13.26 -1.85
C THR A 298 15.25 -13.99 -2.38
N PRO A 299 15.09 -15.09 -3.11
CA PRO A 299 16.20 -15.74 -3.80
C PRO A 299 16.94 -14.77 -4.73
N TYR A 300 18.27 -14.85 -4.79
CA TYR A 300 19.05 -13.98 -5.68
C TYR A 300 18.64 -14.12 -7.15
N LYS A 301 18.30 -15.34 -7.56
CA LYS A 301 17.71 -15.64 -8.88
C LYS A 301 16.20 -15.74 -8.72
N LEU A 302 15.47 -14.79 -9.31
CA LEU A 302 14.01 -14.73 -9.18
C LEU A 302 13.30 -15.94 -9.79
N GLU A 303 13.96 -16.69 -10.67
CA GLU A 303 13.43 -17.95 -11.24
C GLU A 303 13.25 -19.04 -10.18
N GLU A 304 13.89 -18.91 -9.04
CA GLU A 304 13.80 -19.85 -7.91
C GLU A 304 12.61 -19.56 -6.98
N ILE A 305 11.82 -18.50 -7.25
CA ILE A 305 10.55 -18.24 -6.56
C ILE A 305 9.55 -19.31 -6.99
N GLY A 306 9.05 -20.07 -6.02
CA GLY A 306 8.11 -21.16 -6.25
C GLY A 306 7.15 -21.33 -5.08
#